data_d362b644f2481f026e38f61d5a1b8179
#
_entry.id   d362b644f2481f026e38f61d5a1b8179
#
_cell.length_a   1.000
_cell.length_b   1.000
_cell.length_c   1.000
_cell.angle_alpha   90.00
_cell.angle_beta   90.00
_cell.angle_gamma   90.00
#
_symmetry.space_group_name_H-M   'P 1'
#
loop_
_entity.id
_entity.type
_entity.pdbx_description
1 polymer ?
#
loop_
_entity_poly.entity_id
_entity_poly.type
_entity_poly.pdbx_seq_one_letter_code
_entity_poly.pdbx_strand_id
1 'polypeptide(L)'
;MSIALLDINDSNLQMWHGSSHLQSPGYALLVDKQYRFGNPARAAARLQPRDINTRFWWQLSTEALQPALGPARHTGDLVHAQLQELHREGGQPQEVVMAVSGSMQRDQLALLLGIVQQCPFAAVGLVNRSVALGSLYGASGRLFHLEVQLHQSVICEMVQNNGEVQLQRTLPLPGTGLLQVQERLVEIISTAFIRQTRFDPRRKALTEQHLYDALPDALRALGRESETNIEVNGYRARINRADLQDAGTRLFESARDAMGSLKPEDRVIADPIAGLLPGLAERLPGLELLAADSVRSALEQQLDGLVQRDQALSFVTALPSLITTTAAPDIVPDIAPEPRPEVVAAPPTPAVAAKPAATHLLQGAVAVPLATAGTTLGQGWEIHRTTVGWQLRGAGAAVLVNDSPLQPDQVLGGGDSLRIGDGPELRLIEVAPQR
;
A
#
# COMPACT_ATOMS: atom_id res chain seq x y z
N MET A 1 20.10 24.11 -0.86
CA MET A 1 18.94 23.86 -1.74
C MET A 1 17.99 23.01 -0.95
N SER A 2 16.69 23.33 -0.91
CA SER A 2 15.71 22.53 -0.17
C SER A 2 15.22 21.38 -1.06
N ILE A 3 15.17 20.16 -0.51
CA ILE A 3 14.59 18.99 -1.16
C ILE A 3 13.07 19.12 -1.09
N ALA A 4 12.37 18.86 -2.19
CA ALA A 4 10.92 18.74 -2.17
C ALA A 4 10.49 17.33 -1.76
N LEU A 5 9.35 17.23 -1.10
CA LEU A 5 8.72 15.98 -0.71
C LEU A 5 7.48 15.76 -1.59
N LEU A 6 7.36 14.60 -2.20
CA LEU A 6 6.26 14.25 -3.10
C LEU A 6 5.55 12.99 -2.59
N ASP A 7 4.29 13.12 -2.21
CA ASP A 7 3.39 12.02 -1.89
C ASP A 7 2.62 11.60 -3.15
N ILE A 8 2.84 10.39 -3.62
CA ILE A 8 2.20 9.83 -4.82
C ILE A 8 1.08 8.88 -4.39
N ASN A 9 -0.08 9.47 -4.10
CA ASN A 9 -1.36 8.77 -4.01
C ASN A 9 -2.32 9.44 -4.99
N ASP A 10 -2.88 8.70 -5.94
CA ASP A 10 -3.72 9.25 -7.01
C ASP A 10 -5.03 9.89 -6.53
N SER A 11 -5.51 9.55 -5.33
CA SER A 11 -6.65 10.27 -4.73
C SER A 11 -6.29 11.73 -4.43
N ASN A 12 -5.03 12.04 -4.11
CA ASN A 12 -4.51 13.39 -3.91
C ASN A 12 -2.98 13.40 -3.88
N LEU A 13 -2.31 13.59 -5.02
CA LEU A 13 -0.88 13.85 -5.03
C LEU A 13 -0.58 15.13 -4.27
N GLN A 14 0.48 15.13 -3.46
CA GLN A 14 0.88 16.29 -2.68
C GLN A 14 2.37 16.57 -2.84
N MET A 15 2.72 17.82 -3.03
CA MET A 15 4.12 18.26 -3.06
C MET A 15 4.34 19.37 -2.05
N TRP A 16 5.37 19.22 -1.22
CA TRP A 16 5.84 20.24 -0.27
C TRP A 16 7.25 20.68 -0.65
N HIS A 17 7.45 21.99 -0.80
CA HIS A 17 8.76 22.60 -1.08
C HIS A 17 8.85 23.96 -0.39
N GLY A 18 9.70 24.07 0.62
CA GLY A 18 9.75 25.26 1.47
C GLY A 18 8.40 25.55 2.13
N SER A 19 7.82 26.72 1.87
CA SER A 19 6.49 27.11 2.32
C SER A 19 5.36 26.72 1.36
N SER A 20 5.68 26.18 0.18
CA SER A 20 4.68 25.78 -0.82
C SER A 20 4.12 24.41 -0.49
N HIS A 21 2.80 24.28 -0.61
CA HIS A 21 2.08 23.00 -0.55
C HIS A 21 1.08 22.93 -1.69
N LEU A 22 1.29 21.98 -2.60
CA LEU A 22 0.42 21.72 -3.74
C LEU A 22 -0.35 20.43 -3.55
N GLN A 23 -1.58 20.41 -4.06
CA GLN A 23 -2.44 19.24 -4.10
C GLN A 23 -3.01 19.07 -5.50
N SER A 24 -2.82 17.89 -6.08
CA SER A 24 -3.22 17.60 -7.45
C SER A 24 -3.72 16.15 -7.56
N PRO A 25 -5.02 15.89 -7.32
CA PRO A 25 -5.57 14.55 -7.51
C PRO A 25 -5.36 14.05 -8.94
N GLY A 26 -5.31 12.74 -9.11
CA GLY A 26 -4.98 12.04 -10.36
C GLY A 26 -6.06 12.14 -11.44
N TYR A 27 -6.45 13.36 -11.78
CA TYR A 27 -7.35 13.69 -12.88
C TYR A 27 -6.59 14.42 -13.98
N ALA A 28 -6.71 13.96 -15.22
CA ALA A 28 -6.18 14.61 -16.42
C ALA A 28 -7.33 14.98 -17.34
N LEU A 29 -7.47 16.24 -17.70
CA LEU A 29 -8.47 16.78 -18.61
C LEU A 29 -7.77 17.36 -19.84
N LEU A 30 -8.24 17.00 -21.02
CA LEU A 30 -7.79 17.58 -22.30
C LEU A 30 -8.69 18.78 -22.66
N VAL A 31 -8.09 19.96 -22.78
CA VAL A 31 -8.76 21.20 -23.25
C VAL A 31 -7.87 21.86 -24.28
N ASP A 32 -8.38 22.12 -25.47
CA ASP A 32 -7.65 22.82 -26.55
C ASP A 32 -6.25 22.23 -26.81
N LYS A 33 -6.14 20.90 -26.83
CA LYS A 33 -4.89 20.12 -27.00
C LYS A 33 -3.87 20.27 -25.86
N GLN A 34 -4.26 20.87 -24.74
CA GLN A 34 -3.44 20.99 -23.54
C GLN A 34 -4.07 20.21 -22.39
N TYR A 35 -3.23 19.64 -21.53
CA TYR A 35 -3.70 18.98 -20.32
C TYR A 35 -3.84 19.96 -19.17
N ARG A 36 -4.87 19.75 -18.37
CA ARG A 36 -5.06 20.32 -17.03
C ARG A 36 -5.15 19.16 -16.06
N PHE A 37 -4.50 19.29 -14.92
CA PHE A 37 -4.48 18.22 -13.92
C PHE A 37 -5.15 18.65 -12.62
N GLY A 38 -5.35 17.69 -11.73
CA GLY A 38 -5.76 17.92 -10.37
C GLY A 38 -7.18 18.46 -10.21
N ASN A 39 -7.33 19.45 -9.34
CA ASN A 39 -8.63 20.02 -9.00
C ASN A 39 -9.37 20.67 -10.19
N PRO A 40 -8.71 21.42 -11.10
CA PRO A 40 -9.37 21.94 -12.31
C PRO A 40 -9.95 20.82 -13.20
N ALA A 41 -9.22 19.71 -13.34
CA ALA A 41 -9.71 18.56 -14.10
C ALA A 41 -10.86 17.85 -13.37
N ARG A 42 -10.77 17.67 -12.05
CA ARG A 42 -11.83 17.08 -11.23
C ARG A 42 -13.13 17.89 -11.33
N ALA A 43 -13.06 19.23 -11.28
CA ALA A 43 -14.22 20.13 -11.39
C ALA A 43 -14.92 20.06 -12.76
N ALA A 44 -14.30 19.47 -13.78
CA ALA A 44 -14.88 19.28 -15.10
C ALA A 44 -15.21 17.81 -15.42
N ALA A 45 -15.00 16.89 -14.49
CA ALA A 45 -15.05 15.45 -14.75
C ALA A 45 -16.41 14.97 -15.28
N ARG A 46 -17.51 15.55 -14.80
CA ARG A 46 -18.87 15.23 -15.26
C ARG A 46 -19.32 16.08 -16.44
N LEU A 47 -18.68 17.24 -16.64
CA LEU A 47 -18.97 18.12 -17.77
C LEU A 47 -18.36 17.62 -19.08
N GLN A 48 -17.16 17.03 -19.00
CA GLN A 48 -16.37 16.60 -20.14
C GLN A 48 -15.89 15.14 -19.96
N PRO A 49 -16.80 14.16 -19.82
CA PRO A 49 -16.41 12.78 -19.45
C PRO A 49 -15.64 12.04 -20.54
N ARG A 50 -15.63 12.56 -21.79
CA ARG A 50 -14.87 11.99 -22.91
C ARG A 50 -13.42 12.50 -22.97
N ASP A 51 -13.16 13.64 -22.33
CA ASP A 51 -11.89 14.35 -22.38
C ASP A 51 -11.12 14.21 -21.07
N ILE A 52 -11.54 13.28 -20.20
CA ILE A 52 -10.95 13.07 -18.87
C ILE A 52 -10.38 11.65 -18.72
N ASN A 53 -9.24 11.57 -18.06
CA ASN A 53 -8.65 10.29 -17.62
C ASN A 53 -8.32 10.39 -16.12
N THR A 54 -8.72 9.36 -15.36
CA THR A 54 -8.46 9.22 -13.92
C THR A 54 -7.67 7.95 -13.59
N ARG A 55 -7.29 7.17 -14.62
CA ARG A 55 -6.66 5.85 -14.45
C ARG A 55 -5.16 5.85 -14.70
N PHE A 56 -4.59 6.95 -15.14
CA PHE A 56 -3.22 7.00 -15.64
C PHE A 56 -2.15 6.71 -14.56
N TRP A 57 -2.40 6.98 -13.31
CA TRP A 57 -1.55 6.52 -12.21
C TRP A 57 -1.76 5.04 -11.87
N TRP A 58 -3.02 4.61 -11.78
CA TRP A 58 -3.36 3.24 -11.46
C TRP A 58 -2.93 2.25 -12.55
N GLN A 59 -3.10 2.63 -13.82
CA GLN A 59 -2.75 1.84 -15.00
C GLN A 59 -1.46 2.33 -15.66
N LEU A 60 -0.49 2.80 -14.88
CA LEU A 60 0.77 3.31 -15.42
C LEU A 60 1.46 2.25 -16.27
N SER A 61 1.57 2.52 -17.59
CA SER A 61 2.16 1.63 -18.59
C SER A 61 2.59 2.39 -19.84
N THR A 62 3.30 1.70 -20.73
CA THR A 62 3.64 2.18 -22.07
C THR A 62 2.70 1.64 -23.15
N GLU A 63 1.63 0.96 -22.76
CA GLU A 63 0.59 0.53 -23.68
C GLU A 63 -0.20 1.72 -24.22
N ALA A 64 -0.70 1.59 -25.47
CA ALA A 64 -1.47 2.64 -26.11
C ALA A 64 -2.69 3.03 -25.26
N LEU A 65 -2.84 4.34 -25.00
CA LEU A 65 -3.93 4.88 -24.21
C LEU A 65 -5.29 4.62 -24.87
N GLN A 66 -6.19 3.97 -24.15
CA GLN A 66 -7.54 3.67 -24.60
C GLN A 66 -8.59 4.06 -23.54
N PRO A 67 -9.55 4.94 -23.89
CA PRO A 67 -9.64 5.69 -25.13
C PRO A 67 -8.47 6.68 -25.29
N ALA A 68 -8.12 7.03 -26.53
CA ALA A 68 -7.10 8.03 -26.81
C ALA A 68 -7.49 9.38 -26.19
N LEU A 69 -6.51 10.09 -25.64
CA LEU A 69 -6.71 11.40 -25.03
C LEU A 69 -5.69 12.39 -25.57
N GLY A 70 -6.02 13.01 -26.70
CA GLY A 70 -5.18 14.01 -27.37
C GLY A 70 -3.80 13.47 -27.77
N PRO A 71 -2.72 14.22 -27.47
CA PRO A 71 -1.36 13.86 -27.88
C PRO A 71 -0.71 12.74 -27.04
N ALA A 72 -1.26 12.39 -25.87
CA ALA A 72 -0.72 11.33 -25.02
C ALA A 72 -0.85 9.97 -25.70
N ARG A 73 0.26 9.25 -25.82
CA ARG A 73 0.32 7.92 -26.44
C ARG A 73 -0.01 6.82 -25.45
N HIS A 74 0.38 7.01 -24.18
CA HIS A 74 0.22 6.08 -23.07
C HIS A 74 0.04 6.83 -21.74
N THR A 75 -0.30 6.11 -20.68
CA THR A 75 -0.52 6.71 -19.35
C THR A 75 0.73 7.36 -18.81
N GLY A 76 1.93 6.87 -19.15
CA GLY A 76 3.21 7.49 -18.75
C GLY A 76 3.37 8.92 -19.26
N ASP A 77 2.83 9.27 -20.45
CA ASP A 77 2.87 10.66 -20.95
C ASP A 77 2.05 11.60 -20.06
N LEU A 78 0.92 11.13 -19.51
CA LEU A 78 0.08 11.91 -18.58
C LEU A 78 0.75 12.07 -17.21
N VAL A 79 1.38 11.01 -16.69
CA VAL A 79 2.18 11.08 -15.45
C VAL A 79 3.30 12.08 -15.58
N HIS A 80 4.07 12.03 -16.70
CA HIS A 80 5.14 12.98 -16.97
C HIS A 80 4.62 14.43 -16.99
N ALA A 81 3.51 14.67 -17.70
CA ALA A 81 2.93 16.01 -17.80
C ALA A 81 2.45 16.54 -16.44
N GLN A 82 1.82 15.70 -15.59
CA GLN A 82 1.41 16.12 -14.23
C GLN A 82 2.61 16.40 -13.33
N LEU A 83 3.67 15.58 -13.40
CA LEU A 83 4.90 15.83 -12.63
C LEU A 83 5.59 17.13 -13.05
N GLN A 84 5.59 17.46 -14.34
CA GLN A 84 6.10 18.73 -14.84
C GLN A 84 5.25 19.93 -14.36
N GLU A 85 3.91 19.77 -14.32
CA GLU A 85 3.01 20.81 -13.78
C GLU A 85 3.27 21.04 -12.28
N LEU A 86 3.34 19.96 -11.48
CA LEU A 86 3.67 20.03 -10.06
C LEU A 86 5.03 20.68 -9.81
N HIS A 87 6.05 20.33 -10.59
CA HIS A 87 7.36 20.95 -10.50
C HIS A 87 7.31 22.45 -10.77
N ARG A 88 6.64 22.87 -11.88
CA ARG A 88 6.52 24.28 -12.26
C ARG A 88 5.82 25.11 -11.18
N GLU A 89 4.73 24.58 -10.62
CA GLU A 89 3.90 25.27 -9.61
C GLU A 89 4.48 25.18 -8.21
N GLY A 90 5.26 24.13 -7.91
CA GLY A 90 5.90 23.86 -6.61
C GLY A 90 7.22 24.58 -6.38
N GLY A 91 7.52 25.63 -7.18
CA GLY A 91 8.74 26.45 -7.01
C GLY A 91 10.00 25.82 -7.58
N GLN A 92 9.86 24.92 -8.56
CA GLN A 92 10.93 24.33 -9.35
C GLN A 92 12.05 23.69 -8.51
N PRO A 93 11.72 22.73 -7.61
CA PRO A 93 12.74 22.05 -6.82
C PRO A 93 13.74 21.30 -7.71
N GLN A 94 15.01 21.28 -7.32
CA GLN A 94 16.05 20.54 -8.05
C GLN A 94 16.10 19.07 -7.64
N GLU A 95 15.72 18.78 -6.41
CA GLU A 95 15.75 17.43 -5.84
C GLU A 95 14.40 17.09 -5.18
N VAL A 96 13.98 15.83 -5.32
CA VAL A 96 12.69 15.34 -4.80
C VAL A 96 12.87 13.99 -4.12
N VAL A 97 12.30 13.83 -2.92
CA VAL A 97 12.08 12.52 -2.27
C VAL A 97 10.62 12.13 -2.49
N MET A 98 10.39 10.91 -2.97
CA MET A 98 9.07 10.41 -3.34
C MET A 98 8.60 9.31 -2.39
N ALA A 99 7.41 9.48 -1.80
CA ALA A 99 6.65 8.41 -1.16
C ALA A 99 5.65 7.84 -2.16
N VAL A 100 5.71 6.54 -2.41
CA VAL A 100 4.94 5.87 -3.45
C VAL A 100 4.13 4.73 -2.85
N SER A 101 2.90 4.55 -3.31
CA SER A 101 2.04 3.45 -2.88
C SER A 101 2.71 2.09 -3.06
N GLY A 102 2.54 1.21 -2.08
CA GLY A 102 3.01 -0.18 -2.15
C GLY A 102 2.30 -1.02 -3.21
N SER A 103 1.17 -0.56 -3.75
CA SER A 103 0.45 -1.25 -4.83
C SER A 103 1.12 -1.13 -6.19
N MET A 104 2.04 -0.18 -6.35
CA MET A 104 2.77 0.01 -7.61
C MET A 104 3.70 -1.17 -7.86
N GLN A 105 3.49 -1.86 -8.98
CA GLN A 105 4.26 -3.03 -9.36
C GLN A 105 5.69 -2.65 -9.78
N ARG A 106 6.60 -3.62 -9.80
CA ARG A 106 8.01 -3.41 -10.16
C ARG A 106 8.18 -2.69 -11.49
N ASP A 107 7.42 -3.12 -12.52
CA ASP A 107 7.51 -2.52 -13.85
C ASP A 107 6.97 -1.08 -13.88
N GLN A 108 5.94 -0.80 -13.08
CA GLN A 108 5.41 0.55 -12.91
C GLN A 108 6.40 1.45 -12.17
N LEU A 109 7.09 0.94 -11.13
CA LEU A 109 8.15 1.67 -10.43
C LEU A 109 9.32 1.97 -11.37
N ALA A 110 9.75 0.99 -12.18
CA ALA A 110 10.81 1.19 -13.17
C ALA A 110 10.41 2.24 -14.22
N LEU A 111 9.16 2.19 -14.69
CA LEU A 111 8.62 3.18 -15.62
C LEU A 111 8.53 4.58 -14.97
N LEU A 112 8.06 4.68 -13.73
CA LEU A 112 8.02 5.94 -12.98
C LEU A 112 9.43 6.56 -12.87
N LEU A 113 10.44 5.77 -12.53
CA LEU A 113 11.83 6.25 -12.45
C LEU A 113 12.34 6.71 -13.82
N GLY A 114 12.02 5.99 -14.89
CA GLY A 114 12.33 6.41 -16.26
C GLY A 114 11.65 7.72 -16.66
N ILE A 115 10.40 7.94 -16.24
CA ILE A 115 9.67 9.20 -16.43
C ILE A 115 10.34 10.34 -15.66
N VAL A 116 10.69 10.10 -14.38
CA VAL A 116 11.32 11.10 -13.51
C VAL A 116 12.67 11.54 -14.06
N GLN A 117 13.44 10.65 -14.69
CA GLN A 117 14.69 11.02 -15.37
C GLN A 117 14.51 12.01 -16.53
N GLN A 118 13.28 12.14 -17.07
CA GLN A 118 12.94 13.13 -18.09
C GLN A 118 12.33 14.42 -17.49
N CYS A 119 12.13 14.47 -16.18
CA CYS A 119 11.65 15.64 -15.47
C CYS A 119 12.80 16.61 -15.17
N PRO A 120 12.52 17.91 -14.96
CA PRO A 120 13.54 18.91 -14.66
C PRO A 120 14.01 18.89 -13.19
N PHE A 121 13.91 17.77 -12.50
CA PHE A 121 14.37 17.53 -11.13
C PHE A 121 14.96 16.12 -11.00
N ALA A 122 15.83 15.93 -10.01
CA ALA A 122 16.37 14.62 -9.68
C ALA A 122 15.58 13.97 -8.54
N ALA A 123 15.19 12.70 -8.71
CA ALA A 123 14.75 11.90 -7.58
C ALA A 123 15.96 11.48 -6.75
N VAL A 124 16.00 11.87 -5.49
CA VAL A 124 17.08 11.55 -4.55
C VAL A 124 16.65 10.60 -3.44
N GLY A 125 15.39 10.18 -3.42
CA GLY A 125 14.85 9.20 -2.48
C GLY A 125 13.54 8.61 -2.99
N LEU A 126 13.33 7.32 -2.73
CA LEU A 126 12.12 6.59 -3.11
C LEU A 126 11.73 5.63 -1.99
N VAL A 127 10.58 5.83 -1.38
CA VAL A 127 10.14 5.06 -0.22
C VAL A 127 8.71 4.55 -0.38
N ASN A 128 8.44 3.38 0.19
CA ASN A 128 7.07 2.90 0.36
C ASN A 128 6.30 3.84 1.29
N ARG A 129 5.20 4.40 0.80
CA ARG A 129 4.38 5.38 1.50
C ARG A 129 3.89 4.87 2.86
N SER A 130 3.44 3.62 2.92
CA SER A 130 2.95 3.01 4.15
C SER A 130 4.05 2.79 5.18
N VAL A 131 5.27 2.44 4.75
CA VAL A 131 6.43 2.29 5.63
C VAL A 131 6.85 3.65 6.20
N ALA A 132 6.87 4.70 5.38
CA ALA A 132 7.14 6.05 5.86
C ALA A 132 6.13 6.46 6.94
N LEU A 133 4.84 6.30 6.68
CA LEU A 133 3.77 6.57 7.65
C LEU A 133 3.88 5.67 8.89
N GLY A 134 4.12 4.36 8.70
CA GLY A 134 4.28 3.39 9.77
C GLY A 134 5.42 3.73 10.73
N SER A 135 6.48 4.41 10.25
CA SER A 135 7.60 4.84 11.11
C SER A 135 7.19 5.83 12.20
N LEU A 136 6.08 6.54 12.01
CA LEU A 136 5.49 7.44 13.02
C LEU A 136 4.67 6.70 14.10
N TYR A 137 4.42 5.40 13.91
CA TYR A 137 3.52 4.62 14.77
C TYR A 137 4.22 3.38 15.30
N GLY A 138 4.32 3.26 16.63
CA GLY A 138 4.77 2.03 17.27
C GLY A 138 3.65 0.98 17.27
N ALA A 139 3.99 -0.27 17.01
CA ALA A 139 3.10 -1.40 17.20
C ALA A 139 3.88 -2.56 17.82
N SER A 140 3.30 -3.19 18.83
CA SER A 140 3.84 -4.45 19.40
C SER A 140 3.40 -5.68 18.61
N GLY A 141 2.35 -5.53 17.77
CA GLY A 141 1.84 -6.51 16.83
C GLY A 141 2.04 -6.04 15.39
N ARG A 142 1.09 -6.41 14.52
CA ARG A 142 1.06 -5.95 13.13
C ARG A 142 0.56 -4.51 13.05
N LEU A 143 1.11 -3.74 12.14
CA LEU A 143 0.62 -2.42 11.79
C LEU A 143 0.02 -2.47 10.38
N PHE A 144 -1.24 -2.11 10.24
CA PHE A 144 -1.92 -2.04 8.96
C PHE A 144 -2.14 -0.59 8.56
N HIS A 145 -1.91 -0.29 7.29
CA HIS A 145 -2.28 0.98 6.70
C HIS A 145 -3.32 0.77 5.60
N LEU A 146 -4.50 1.40 5.77
CA LEU A 146 -5.53 1.50 4.74
C LEU A 146 -5.28 2.76 3.90
N GLU A 147 -4.75 2.58 2.71
CA GLU A 147 -4.58 3.61 1.69
C GLU A 147 -5.78 3.64 0.76
N VAL A 148 -6.40 4.81 0.56
CA VAL A 148 -7.53 4.99 -0.35
C VAL A 148 -7.06 5.71 -1.61
N GLN A 149 -7.14 5.02 -2.75
CA GLN A 149 -6.82 5.52 -4.08
C GLN A 149 -8.09 5.79 -4.90
N LEU A 150 -7.98 6.39 -6.08
CA LEU A 150 -9.15 6.69 -6.93
C LEU A 150 -9.92 5.44 -7.37
N HIS A 151 -9.20 4.38 -7.79
CA HIS A 151 -9.83 3.20 -8.39
C HIS A 151 -9.77 1.94 -7.52
N GLN A 152 -8.97 1.93 -6.49
CA GLN A 152 -8.83 0.84 -5.53
C GLN A 152 -8.49 1.40 -4.15
N SER A 153 -8.60 0.55 -3.13
CA SER A 153 -7.93 0.77 -1.85
C SER A 153 -6.83 -0.26 -1.67
N VAL A 154 -5.93 -0.03 -0.75
CA VAL A 154 -4.77 -0.91 -0.52
C VAL A 154 -4.61 -1.11 0.98
N ILE A 155 -4.42 -2.36 1.41
CA ILE A 155 -3.95 -2.67 2.76
C ILE A 155 -2.47 -3.01 2.68
N CYS A 156 -1.65 -2.23 3.37
CA CYS A 156 -0.25 -2.57 3.62
C CYS A 156 -0.11 -3.10 5.05
N GLU A 157 0.41 -4.30 5.18
CA GLU A 157 0.76 -4.90 6.46
C GLU A 157 2.25 -4.70 6.73
N MET A 158 2.57 -4.18 7.89
CA MET A 158 3.92 -3.91 8.37
C MET A 158 4.15 -4.55 9.72
N VAL A 159 5.39 -4.84 10.04
CA VAL A 159 5.83 -5.27 11.36
C VAL A 159 6.98 -4.43 11.84
N GLN A 160 7.09 -4.28 13.15
CA GLN A 160 8.23 -3.61 13.78
C GLN A 160 9.17 -4.67 14.34
N ASN A 161 10.39 -4.75 13.78
CA ASN A 161 11.44 -5.65 14.20
C ASN A 161 12.73 -4.87 14.45
N ASN A 162 13.40 -5.10 15.58
CA ASN A 162 14.70 -4.49 15.90
C ASN A 162 14.73 -2.96 15.76
N GLY A 163 13.62 -2.28 16.05
CA GLY A 163 13.52 -0.83 15.92
C GLY A 163 13.26 -0.33 14.51
N GLU A 164 13.02 -1.20 13.53
CA GLU A 164 12.63 -0.85 12.17
C GLU A 164 11.20 -1.28 11.86
N VAL A 165 10.48 -0.45 11.13
CA VAL A 165 9.19 -0.78 10.50
C VAL A 165 9.46 -1.31 9.10
N GLN A 166 9.00 -2.54 8.82
CA GLN A 166 9.24 -3.25 7.58
C GLN A 166 7.92 -3.64 6.91
N LEU A 167 7.83 -3.44 5.60
CA LEU A 167 6.71 -3.91 4.79
C LEU A 167 6.73 -5.45 4.74
N GLN A 168 5.61 -6.08 5.09
CA GLN A 168 5.44 -7.53 4.99
C GLN A 168 4.68 -7.91 3.72
N ARG A 169 3.56 -7.26 3.47
CA ARG A 169 2.75 -7.50 2.28
C ARG A 169 1.90 -6.30 1.92
N THR A 170 1.53 -6.25 0.64
CA THR A 170 0.61 -5.27 0.10
C THR A 170 -0.56 -6.01 -0.55
N LEU A 171 -1.79 -5.64 -0.19
CA LEU A 171 -3.02 -6.25 -0.65
C LEU A 171 -3.90 -5.20 -1.33
N PRO A 172 -3.88 -5.11 -2.68
CA PRO A 172 -4.81 -4.28 -3.42
C PRO A 172 -6.24 -4.80 -3.29
N LEU A 173 -7.20 -3.89 -3.11
CA LEU A 173 -8.62 -4.17 -2.98
C LEU A 173 -9.33 -3.58 -4.21
N PRO A 174 -9.50 -4.33 -5.29
CA PRO A 174 -10.07 -3.82 -6.53
C PRO A 174 -11.56 -3.46 -6.36
N GLY A 175 -11.98 -2.35 -6.98
CA GLY A 175 -13.36 -1.88 -6.95
C GLY A 175 -13.82 -1.32 -5.59
N THR A 176 -12.86 -0.88 -4.75
CA THR A 176 -13.10 -0.21 -3.47
C THR A 176 -12.50 1.19 -3.44
N GLY A 177 -12.16 1.76 -4.57
CA GLY A 177 -11.57 3.08 -4.67
C GLY A 177 -12.58 4.20 -4.36
N LEU A 178 -12.02 5.40 -4.20
CA LEU A 178 -12.78 6.60 -3.86
C LEU A 178 -13.91 6.88 -4.86
N LEU A 179 -13.66 6.69 -6.16
CA LEU A 179 -14.67 6.94 -7.20
C LEU A 179 -15.89 6.05 -7.05
N GLN A 180 -15.71 4.76 -6.71
CA GLN A 180 -16.82 3.84 -6.50
C GLN A 180 -17.68 4.26 -5.28
N VAL A 181 -17.04 4.70 -4.21
CA VAL A 181 -17.76 5.20 -3.02
C VAL A 181 -18.50 6.49 -3.35
N GLN A 182 -17.88 7.42 -4.08
CA GLN A 182 -18.53 8.67 -4.51
C GLN A 182 -19.74 8.40 -5.40
N GLU A 183 -19.66 7.47 -6.36
CA GLU A 183 -20.80 7.08 -7.20
C GLU A 183 -21.97 6.59 -6.34
N ARG A 184 -21.69 5.75 -5.35
CA ARG A 184 -22.73 5.23 -4.44
C ARG A 184 -23.35 6.34 -3.58
N LEU A 185 -22.54 7.26 -3.07
CA LEU A 185 -23.03 8.43 -2.32
C LEU A 185 -23.95 9.29 -3.17
N VAL A 186 -23.53 9.60 -4.41
CA VAL A 186 -24.33 10.40 -5.36
C VAL A 186 -25.65 9.71 -5.69
N GLU A 187 -25.66 8.40 -5.86
CA GLU A 187 -26.89 7.63 -6.10
C GLU A 187 -27.88 7.78 -4.94
N ILE A 188 -27.43 7.60 -3.70
CA ILE A 188 -28.26 7.71 -2.49
C ILE A 188 -28.78 9.14 -2.34
N ILE A 189 -27.92 10.14 -2.47
CA ILE A 189 -28.27 11.55 -2.33
C ILE A 189 -29.24 11.98 -3.43
N SER A 190 -29.02 11.55 -4.68
CA SER A 190 -29.97 11.84 -5.78
C SER A 190 -31.35 11.27 -5.52
N THR A 191 -31.42 10.07 -4.93
CA THR A 191 -32.70 9.48 -4.50
C THR A 191 -33.42 10.34 -3.45
N ALA A 192 -32.65 10.92 -2.51
CA ALA A 192 -33.23 11.86 -1.53
C ALA A 192 -33.76 13.13 -2.19
N PHE A 193 -33.01 13.72 -3.16
CA PHE A 193 -33.49 14.85 -3.96
C PHE A 193 -34.79 14.54 -4.68
N ILE A 194 -34.87 13.40 -5.37
CA ILE A 194 -36.09 12.99 -6.10
C ILE A 194 -37.28 12.85 -5.15
N ARG A 195 -37.07 12.23 -3.99
CA ARG A 195 -38.17 12.05 -2.99
C ARG A 195 -38.67 13.36 -2.41
N GLN A 196 -37.75 14.28 -2.09
CA GLN A 196 -38.08 15.51 -1.38
C GLN A 196 -38.52 16.66 -2.30
N THR A 197 -37.92 16.74 -3.51
CA THR A 197 -38.07 17.91 -4.38
C THR A 197 -38.55 17.59 -5.80
N ARG A 198 -38.67 16.32 -6.18
CA ARG A 198 -38.98 15.85 -7.55
C ARG A 198 -37.87 16.22 -8.56
N PHE A 199 -36.73 16.73 -8.11
CA PHE A 199 -35.56 17.08 -8.93
C PHE A 199 -34.54 15.95 -8.88
N ASP A 200 -34.01 15.56 -10.05
CA ASP A 200 -32.92 14.59 -10.16
C ASP A 200 -31.65 15.33 -10.62
N PRO A 201 -30.66 15.53 -9.73
CA PRO A 201 -29.43 16.24 -10.06
C PRO A 201 -28.57 15.53 -11.12
N ARG A 202 -28.75 14.22 -11.34
CA ARG A 202 -27.98 13.41 -12.29
C ARG A 202 -28.45 13.56 -13.75
N ARG A 203 -29.59 14.23 -13.98
CA ARG A 203 -30.14 14.36 -15.33
C ARG A 203 -29.35 15.28 -16.25
N LYS A 204 -28.54 16.18 -15.71
CA LYS A 204 -27.71 17.11 -16.46
C LYS A 204 -26.31 17.09 -15.91
N ALA A 205 -25.30 17.06 -16.79
CA ALA A 205 -23.90 17.06 -16.42
C ALA A 205 -23.53 18.18 -15.42
N LEU A 206 -24.08 19.40 -15.62
CA LEU A 206 -23.81 20.54 -14.75
C LEU A 206 -24.32 20.30 -13.31
N THR A 207 -25.54 19.81 -13.16
CA THR A 207 -26.13 19.57 -11.82
C THR A 207 -25.53 18.34 -11.16
N GLU A 208 -25.10 17.35 -11.95
CA GLU A 208 -24.32 16.22 -11.45
C GLU A 208 -22.95 16.66 -10.95
N GLN A 209 -22.23 17.49 -11.71
CA GLN A 209 -20.94 18.04 -11.27
C GLN A 209 -21.10 18.85 -9.97
N HIS A 210 -22.12 19.73 -9.87
CA HIS A 210 -22.38 20.48 -8.64
C HIS A 210 -22.62 19.57 -7.43
N LEU A 211 -23.29 18.41 -7.64
CA LEU A 211 -23.49 17.44 -6.56
C LEU A 211 -22.15 16.80 -6.13
N TYR A 212 -21.29 16.41 -7.08
CA TYR A 212 -19.95 15.90 -6.76
C TYR A 212 -19.09 16.93 -6.05
N ASP A 213 -19.18 18.20 -6.43
CA ASP A 213 -18.42 19.30 -5.80
C ASP A 213 -18.88 19.58 -4.37
N ALA A 214 -20.19 19.34 -4.08
CA ALA A 214 -20.76 19.52 -2.75
C ALA A 214 -20.45 18.35 -1.79
N LEU A 215 -20.06 17.17 -2.30
CA LEU A 215 -19.84 15.98 -1.46
C LEU A 215 -18.83 16.18 -0.31
N PRO A 216 -17.62 16.75 -0.53
CA PRO A 216 -16.64 16.85 0.55
C PRO A 216 -17.13 17.66 1.74
N ASP A 217 -17.84 18.77 1.50
CA ASP A 217 -18.36 19.61 2.56
C ASP A 217 -19.55 18.98 3.26
N ALA A 218 -20.43 18.32 2.51
CA ALA A 218 -21.54 17.57 3.07
C ALA A 218 -21.05 16.42 3.96
N LEU A 219 -20.03 15.68 3.56
CA LEU A 219 -19.44 14.58 4.34
C LEU A 219 -18.74 15.10 5.60
N ARG A 220 -18.04 16.25 5.52
CA ARG A 220 -17.46 16.90 6.71
C ARG A 220 -18.54 17.36 7.70
N ALA A 221 -19.65 17.92 7.21
CA ALA A 221 -20.77 18.30 8.06
C ALA A 221 -21.38 17.06 8.73
N LEU A 222 -21.62 16.00 7.97
CA LEU A 222 -22.16 14.72 8.49
C LEU A 222 -21.19 14.00 9.44
N GLY A 223 -19.88 14.28 9.37
CA GLY A 223 -18.91 13.82 10.36
C GLY A 223 -19.16 14.39 11.76
N ARG A 224 -19.80 15.56 11.87
CA ARG A 224 -20.08 16.29 13.13
C ARG A 224 -21.56 16.23 13.53
N GLU A 225 -22.46 16.21 12.55
CA GLU A 225 -23.89 16.29 12.70
C GLU A 225 -24.58 15.03 12.18
N SER A 226 -25.79 14.75 12.66
CA SER A 226 -26.58 13.60 12.20
C SER A 226 -27.23 13.85 10.83
N GLU A 227 -27.38 15.12 10.42
CA GLU A 227 -27.98 15.51 9.15
C GLU A 227 -27.35 16.79 8.58
N THR A 228 -27.42 16.94 7.27
CA THR A 228 -27.00 18.17 6.57
C THR A 228 -27.94 18.46 5.40
N ASN A 229 -27.86 19.67 4.85
CA ASN A 229 -28.58 20.05 3.65
C ASN A 229 -27.61 20.21 2.48
N ILE A 230 -27.96 19.61 1.35
CA ILE A 230 -27.25 19.83 0.09
C ILE A 230 -28.18 20.63 -0.83
N GLU A 231 -27.61 21.66 -1.48
CA GLU A 231 -28.33 22.48 -2.44
C GLU A 231 -27.70 22.32 -3.83
N VAL A 232 -28.52 21.99 -4.82
CA VAL A 232 -28.13 21.91 -6.23
C VAL A 232 -29.19 22.58 -7.09
N ASN A 233 -28.77 23.57 -7.88
CA ASN A 233 -29.63 24.31 -8.80
C ASN A 233 -30.91 24.89 -8.14
N GLY A 234 -30.78 25.42 -6.90
CA GLY A 234 -31.89 26.00 -6.13
C GLY A 234 -32.84 24.99 -5.44
N TYR A 235 -32.60 23.68 -5.66
CA TYR A 235 -33.29 22.63 -4.92
C TYR A 235 -32.45 22.21 -3.71
N ARG A 236 -33.14 22.00 -2.57
CA ARG A 236 -32.47 21.63 -1.31
C ARG A 236 -33.01 20.28 -0.83
N ALA A 237 -32.08 19.36 -0.54
CA ALA A 237 -32.44 18.08 0.06
C ALA A 237 -31.72 17.90 1.40
N ARG A 238 -32.45 17.40 2.39
CA ARG A 238 -31.92 17.01 3.70
C ARG A 238 -31.40 15.59 3.60
N ILE A 239 -30.15 15.38 4.02
CA ILE A 239 -29.42 14.11 4.00
C ILE A 239 -29.10 13.73 5.43
N ASN A 240 -29.45 12.51 5.84
CA ASN A 240 -29.10 11.97 7.15
C ASN A 240 -27.83 11.11 7.02
N ARG A 241 -26.97 11.16 8.04
CA ARG A 241 -25.77 10.30 8.13
C ARG A 241 -26.12 8.81 7.97
N ALA A 242 -27.21 8.37 8.63
CA ALA A 242 -27.67 6.98 8.60
C ALA A 242 -27.96 6.48 7.16
N ASP A 243 -28.49 7.35 6.28
CA ASP A 243 -28.82 6.99 4.91
C ASP A 243 -27.55 6.69 4.07
N LEU A 244 -26.39 7.22 4.46
CA LEU A 244 -25.14 7.09 3.74
C LEU A 244 -24.21 5.98 4.27
N GLN A 245 -24.52 5.36 5.43
CA GLN A 245 -23.63 4.39 6.09
C GLN A 245 -23.22 3.20 5.22
N ASP A 246 -24.08 2.83 4.27
CA ASP A 246 -23.83 1.69 3.38
C ASP A 246 -23.00 2.02 2.14
N ALA A 247 -22.70 3.31 1.91
CA ALA A 247 -21.92 3.70 0.74
C ALA A 247 -20.48 3.15 0.75
N GLY A 248 -19.86 3.05 1.94
CA GLY A 248 -18.51 2.51 2.13
C GLY A 248 -18.44 1.01 2.45
N THR A 249 -19.57 0.30 2.52
CA THR A 249 -19.63 -1.09 3.00
C THR A 249 -18.62 -2.00 2.31
N ARG A 250 -18.59 -2.01 0.98
CA ARG A 250 -17.68 -2.86 0.20
C ARG A 250 -16.21 -2.58 0.52
N LEU A 251 -15.83 -1.31 0.68
CA LEU A 251 -14.46 -0.92 1.02
C LEU A 251 -14.09 -1.48 2.40
N PHE A 252 -14.91 -1.21 3.41
CA PHE A 252 -14.58 -1.56 4.79
C PHE A 252 -14.62 -3.07 5.05
N GLU A 253 -15.56 -3.79 4.43
CA GLU A 253 -15.61 -5.26 4.50
C GLU A 253 -14.40 -5.88 3.80
N SER A 254 -14.06 -5.42 2.59
CA SER A 254 -12.86 -5.91 1.89
C SER A 254 -11.57 -5.61 2.68
N ALA A 255 -11.48 -4.43 3.32
CA ALA A 255 -10.34 -4.08 4.17
C ALA A 255 -10.24 -4.99 5.40
N ARG A 256 -11.37 -5.22 6.09
CA ARG A 256 -11.44 -6.13 7.24
C ARG A 256 -11.04 -7.55 6.86
N ASP A 257 -11.56 -8.07 5.75
CA ASP A 257 -11.27 -9.42 5.28
C ASP A 257 -9.79 -9.57 4.89
N ALA A 258 -9.19 -8.53 4.29
CA ALA A 258 -7.76 -8.50 3.95
C ALA A 258 -6.85 -8.48 5.19
N MET A 259 -7.23 -7.77 6.25
CA MET A 259 -6.50 -7.75 7.51
C MET A 259 -6.67 -9.04 8.32
N GLY A 260 -7.78 -9.75 8.11
CA GLY A 260 -8.15 -10.94 8.89
C GLY A 260 -8.47 -10.62 10.36
N SER A 261 -8.31 -11.60 11.22
CA SER A 261 -8.55 -11.42 12.65
C SER A 261 -7.46 -10.50 13.26
N LEU A 262 -7.88 -9.35 13.76
CA LEU A 262 -7.02 -8.42 14.48
C LEU A 262 -6.84 -8.87 15.92
N LYS A 263 -5.63 -8.74 16.44
CA LYS A 263 -5.29 -8.98 17.84
C LYS A 263 -5.25 -7.64 18.58
N PRO A 264 -5.33 -7.64 19.94
CA PRO A 264 -5.29 -6.42 20.73
C PRO A 264 -4.02 -5.57 20.53
N GLU A 265 -2.91 -6.21 20.18
CA GLU A 265 -1.62 -5.57 19.91
C GLU A 265 -1.49 -5.02 18.49
N ASP A 266 -2.39 -5.39 17.56
CA ASP A 266 -2.40 -4.90 16.18
C ASP A 266 -2.95 -3.46 16.14
N ARG A 267 -2.41 -2.64 15.24
CA ARG A 267 -2.89 -1.28 14.98
C ARG A 267 -3.31 -1.14 13.53
N VAL A 268 -4.33 -0.32 13.30
CA VAL A 268 -4.81 0.02 11.97
C VAL A 268 -4.80 1.54 11.82
N ILE A 269 -4.04 2.04 10.87
CA ILE A 269 -4.03 3.47 10.49
C ILE A 269 -4.65 3.63 9.10
N ALA A 270 -5.24 4.77 8.81
CA ALA A 270 -5.82 5.04 7.50
C ALA A 270 -5.60 6.48 7.05
N ASP A 271 -5.57 6.68 5.73
CA ASP A 271 -5.55 8.00 5.13
C ASP A 271 -6.70 8.90 5.65
N PRO A 272 -6.47 10.21 5.79
CA PRO A 272 -7.49 11.13 6.32
C PRO A 272 -8.82 11.10 5.56
N ILE A 273 -8.77 10.80 4.25
CA ILE A 273 -9.96 10.70 3.40
C ILE A 273 -10.91 9.59 3.83
N ALA A 274 -10.39 8.51 4.42
CA ALA A 274 -11.21 7.42 4.95
C ALA A 274 -12.18 7.91 6.03
N GLY A 275 -11.76 8.90 6.83
CA GLY A 275 -12.58 9.51 7.88
C GLY A 275 -13.78 10.32 7.37
N LEU A 276 -13.80 10.69 6.09
CA LEU A 276 -14.95 11.32 5.45
C LEU A 276 -15.98 10.29 4.97
N LEU A 277 -15.60 9.02 4.90
CA LEU A 277 -16.49 7.98 4.35
C LEU A 277 -17.43 7.47 5.44
N PRO A 278 -18.77 7.51 5.20
CA PRO A 278 -19.74 7.06 6.18
C PRO A 278 -19.61 5.57 6.50
N GLY A 279 -19.83 5.19 7.76
CA GLY A 279 -19.78 3.80 8.22
C GLY A 279 -18.39 3.28 8.61
N LEU A 280 -17.35 4.13 8.58
CA LEU A 280 -15.98 3.72 8.96
C LEU A 280 -15.92 3.24 10.42
N ALA A 281 -16.40 4.05 11.35
CA ALA A 281 -16.28 3.77 12.78
C ALA A 281 -17.02 2.49 13.21
N GLU A 282 -18.15 2.20 12.58
CA GLU A 282 -18.98 1.04 12.86
C GLU A 282 -18.36 -0.26 12.29
N ARG A 283 -17.66 -0.18 11.17
CA ARG A 283 -17.14 -1.34 10.44
C ARG A 283 -15.68 -1.65 10.73
N LEU A 284 -14.89 -0.63 11.06
CA LEU A 284 -13.48 -0.74 11.44
C LEU A 284 -13.23 -0.02 12.77
N PRO A 285 -13.79 -0.54 13.88
CA PRO A 285 -13.58 0.05 15.20
C PRO A 285 -12.10 -0.01 15.58
N GLY A 286 -11.61 1.06 16.23
CA GLY A 286 -10.21 1.16 16.66
C GLY A 286 -9.22 1.59 15.56
N LEU A 287 -9.69 1.89 14.35
CA LEU A 287 -8.86 2.48 13.30
C LEU A 287 -8.50 3.92 13.69
N GLU A 288 -7.22 4.25 13.50
CA GLU A 288 -6.69 5.59 13.73
C GLU A 288 -6.55 6.34 12.40
N LEU A 289 -7.12 7.54 12.33
CA LEU A 289 -6.96 8.39 11.16
C LEU A 289 -5.65 9.16 11.22
N LEU A 290 -4.90 9.11 10.13
CA LEU A 290 -3.70 9.92 9.94
C LEU A 290 -4.05 11.42 9.90
N ALA A 291 -3.15 12.26 10.38
CA ALA A 291 -3.24 13.71 10.16
C ALA A 291 -2.94 14.05 8.69
N ALA A 292 -3.43 15.18 8.23
CA ALA A 292 -3.27 15.61 6.82
C ALA A 292 -1.80 15.81 6.41
N ASP A 293 -0.92 16.08 7.37
CA ASP A 293 0.52 16.30 7.19
C ASP A 293 1.39 15.11 7.59
N SER A 294 0.79 13.96 7.94
CA SER A 294 1.54 12.78 8.41
C SER A 294 2.60 12.30 7.41
N VAL A 295 2.30 12.31 6.10
CA VAL A 295 3.29 11.92 5.07
C VAL A 295 4.45 12.88 5.06
N ARG A 296 4.18 14.19 5.08
CA ARG A 296 5.21 15.22 5.17
C ARG A 296 6.08 15.02 6.40
N SER A 297 5.47 14.88 7.57
CA SER A 297 6.17 14.69 8.84
C SER A 297 7.06 13.44 8.83
N ALA A 298 6.57 12.34 8.27
CA ALA A 298 7.34 11.11 8.13
C ALA A 298 8.57 11.30 7.23
N LEU A 299 8.39 11.91 6.06
CA LEU A 299 9.48 12.14 5.11
C LEU A 299 10.51 13.14 5.64
N GLU A 300 10.08 14.21 6.32
CA GLU A 300 10.99 15.19 6.94
C GLU A 300 11.85 14.54 8.03
N GLN A 301 11.27 13.70 8.89
CA GLN A 301 11.99 13.04 9.97
C GLN A 301 12.92 11.92 9.50
N GLN A 302 12.62 11.29 8.36
CA GLN A 302 13.43 10.21 7.77
C GLN A 302 14.38 10.70 6.66
N LEU A 303 14.42 12.00 6.39
CA LEU A 303 15.03 12.58 5.19
C LEU A 303 16.49 12.15 5.02
N ASP A 304 17.28 12.21 6.08
CA ASP A 304 18.71 11.85 6.04
C ASP A 304 18.95 10.39 5.64
N GLY A 305 18.05 9.48 6.07
CA GLY A 305 18.10 8.06 5.71
C GLY A 305 17.55 7.74 4.32
N LEU A 306 16.73 8.64 3.76
CA LEU A 306 16.09 8.45 2.45
C LEU A 306 16.90 8.98 1.29
N VAL A 307 17.77 9.97 1.52
CA VAL A 307 18.53 10.64 0.44
C VAL A 307 19.69 9.77 -0.06
N GLN A 308 19.67 9.42 -1.34
CA GLN A 308 20.59 8.52 -2.03
C GLN A 308 21.18 9.22 -3.26
N ARG A 309 22.15 10.16 -3.05
CA ARG A 309 22.76 10.92 -4.16
C ARG A 309 23.88 10.17 -4.87
N ASP A 310 24.65 9.40 -4.11
CA ASP A 310 25.90 8.78 -4.55
C ASP A 310 25.75 7.31 -4.95
N GLN A 311 24.52 6.81 -5.02
CA GLN A 311 24.19 5.43 -5.36
C GLN A 311 22.93 5.34 -6.22
N ALA A 312 22.72 4.18 -6.84
CA ALA A 312 21.48 3.92 -7.56
C ALA A 312 20.29 4.02 -6.61
N LEU A 313 19.26 4.74 -7.02
CA LEU A 313 18.03 4.92 -6.24
C LEU A 313 17.36 3.56 -5.98
N SER A 314 17.18 3.20 -4.73
CA SER A 314 16.49 2.00 -4.30
C SER A 314 15.10 2.32 -3.72
N PHE A 315 14.16 1.40 -3.90
CA PHE A 315 12.84 1.51 -3.25
C PHE A 315 12.93 1.04 -1.81
N VAL A 316 12.85 1.98 -0.88
CA VAL A 316 12.99 1.71 0.56
C VAL A 316 11.68 1.12 1.10
N THR A 317 11.75 -0.09 1.66
CA THR A 317 10.61 -0.84 2.24
C THR A 317 10.79 -1.16 3.72
N ALA A 318 11.82 -0.59 4.35
CA ALA A 318 12.08 -0.65 5.79
C ALA A 318 12.67 0.68 6.26
N LEU A 319 12.21 1.20 7.39
CA LEU A 319 12.69 2.45 7.98
C LEU A 319 12.80 2.32 9.51
N PRO A 320 13.73 3.03 10.14
CA PRO A 320 13.77 3.15 11.60
C PRO A 320 12.43 3.63 12.14
N SER A 321 11.94 3.01 13.22
CA SER A 321 10.79 3.52 13.96
C SER A 321 11.16 4.82 14.70
N LEU A 322 10.37 5.85 14.51
CA LEU A 322 10.55 7.13 15.20
C LEU A 322 9.98 7.11 16.62
N ILE A 323 9.23 6.05 16.97
CA ILE A 323 8.77 5.80 18.32
C ILE A 323 9.70 4.77 18.96
N THR A 324 10.51 5.21 19.89
CA THR A 324 11.23 4.32 20.77
C THR A 324 10.20 3.67 21.69
N THR A 325 9.81 2.45 21.41
CA THR A 325 9.10 1.62 22.40
C THR A 325 10.11 1.42 23.52
N THR A 326 9.96 2.14 24.61
CA THR A 326 10.72 1.85 25.83
C THR A 326 10.33 0.42 26.21
N ALA A 327 11.18 -0.55 25.89
CA ALA A 327 11.06 -1.87 26.48
C ALA A 327 10.89 -1.63 27.98
N ALA A 328 9.83 -2.16 28.56
CA ALA A 328 9.67 -2.11 30.00
C ALA A 328 10.98 -2.57 30.60
N PRO A 329 11.57 -1.83 31.57
CA PRO A 329 12.81 -2.28 32.17
C PRO A 329 12.53 -3.67 32.74
N ASP A 330 13.32 -4.65 32.31
CA ASP A 330 13.38 -5.94 32.96
C ASP A 330 13.56 -5.66 34.45
N ILE A 331 12.51 -5.85 35.24
CA ILE A 331 12.60 -5.84 36.68
C ILE A 331 13.38 -7.09 37.07
N VAL A 332 14.69 -6.93 37.13
CA VAL A 332 15.56 -7.93 37.74
C VAL A 332 15.23 -7.90 39.25
N PRO A 333 14.63 -8.95 39.82
CA PRO A 333 14.49 -9.01 41.27
C PRO A 333 15.88 -9.11 41.86
N ASP A 334 16.20 -8.15 42.72
CA ASP A 334 17.40 -8.14 43.56
C ASP A 334 17.33 -9.34 44.52
N ILE A 335 18.00 -10.44 44.20
CA ILE A 335 18.18 -11.59 45.08
C ILE A 335 19.64 -11.58 45.52
N ALA A 336 19.83 -11.31 46.82
CA ALA A 336 21.12 -11.39 47.52
C ALA A 336 21.78 -12.79 47.35
N PRO A 337 23.13 -12.86 47.35
CA PRO A 337 23.85 -14.07 47.03
C PRO A 337 23.95 -15.05 48.20
N GLU A 338 23.58 -16.30 47.98
CA GLU A 338 24.05 -17.46 48.79
C GLU A 338 24.93 -18.39 47.98
N PRO A 339 25.85 -19.14 48.64
CA PRO A 339 27.09 -19.62 48.02
C PRO A 339 26.95 -20.94 47.24
N ARG A 340 27.84 -21.08 46.23
CA ARG A 340 28.03 -22.26 45.36
C ARG A 340 28.34 -23.56 46.12
N PRO A 341 28.02 -24.69 45.46
CA PRO A 341 29.11 -25.49 44.92
C PRO A 341 29.00 -25.84 43.43
N GLU A 342 30.14 -26.00 42.82
CA GLU A 342 30.47 -26.38 41.46
C GLU A 342 29.84 -27.71 41.01
N VAL A 343 29.19 -27.74 39.85
CA VAL A 343 29.23 -28.89 38.96
C VAL A 343 29.12 -28.42 37.51
N VAL A 344 30.07 -28.81 36.70
CA VAL A 344 30.23 -28.59 35.28
C VAL A 344 29.14 -29.33 34.49
N ALA A 345 28.35 -28.62 33.68
CA ALA A 345 27.53 -29.24 32.59
C ALA A 345 27.48 -28.28 31.39
N ALA A 346 27.63 -28.87 30.21
CA ALA A 346 27.77 -28.24 28.91
C ALA A 346 26.53 -27.40 28.49
N PRO A 347 26.70 -26.39 27.60
CA PRO A 347 25.63 -25.47 27.22
C PRO A 347 24.56 -26.15 26.33
N PRO A 348 23.26 -25.83 26.51
CA PRO A 348 22.23 -26.29 25.59
C PRO A 348 22.27 -25.54 24.28
N THR A 349 22.24 -26.28 23.18
CA THR A 349 22.08 -25.82 21.82
C THR A 349 20.76 -25.02 21.67
N PRO A 350 20.75 -23.88 20.93
CA PRO A 350 19.52 -23.11 20.73
C PRO A 350 18.49 -23.94 19.95
N ALA A 351 17.25 -23.96 20.45
CA ALA A 351 16.13 -24.62 19.79
C ALA A 351 15.85 -23.90 18.44
N VAL A 352 16.04 -24.63 17.35
CA VAL A 352 15.67 -24.19 16.00
C VAL A 352 14.15 -24.08 15.94
N ALA A 353 13.62 -22.90 15.60
CA ALA A 353 12.20 -22.71 15.37
C ALA A 353 11.72 -23.68 14.29
N ALA A 354 10.62 -24.41 14.55
CA ALA A 354 10.08 -25.38 13.64
C ALA A 354 9.59 -24.67 12.36
N LYS A 355 10.19 -25.03 11.20
CA LYS A 355 9.76 -24.51 9.90
C LYS A 355 8.37 -25.05 9.52
N PRO A 356 7.55 -24.30 8.77
CA PRO A 356 6.25 -24.79 8.27
C PRO A 356 6.38 -26.11 7.51
N ALA A 357 5.35 -26.97 7.58
CA ALA A 357 5.36 -28.25 6.89
C ALA A 357 5.25 -28.04 5.36
N ALA A 358 6.24 -28.49 4.59
CA ALA A 358 6.14 -28.50 3.13
C ALA A 358 5.33 -29.71 2.66
N THR A 359 4.47 -29.51 1.66
CA THR A 359 3.63 -30.56 1.03
C THR A 359 3.95 -30.75 -0.44
N HIS A 360 4.48 -29.75 -1.12
CA HIS A 360 4.77 -29.74 -2.55
C HIS A 360 6.12 -29.10 -2.85
N LEU A 361 6.68 -29.47 -3.99
CA LEU A 361 7.84 -28.86 -4.61
C LEU A 361 7.37 -28.03 -5.82
N LEU A 362 7.66 -26.75 -5.84
CA LEU A 362 7.37 -25.86 -6.96
C LEU A 362 8.56 -25.83 -7.90
N GLN A 363 8.33 -26.18 -9.16
CA GLN A 363 9.30 -26.09 -10.25
C GLN A 363 8.71 -25.19 -11.35
N GLY A 364 9.20 -23.97 -11.45
CA GLY A 364 8.59 -22.95 -12.31
C GLY A 364 7.14 -22.67 -11.90
N ALA A 365 6.17 -23.00 -12.76
CA ALA A 365 4.73 -22.85 -12.50
C ALA A 365 4.03 -24.15 -12.09
N VAL A 366 4.77 -25.26 -11.91
CA VAL A 366 4.19 -26.57 -11.61
C VAL A 366 4.51 -26.99 -10.18
N ALA A 367 3.48 -27.29 -9.38
CA ALA A 367 3.61 -27.83 -8.04
C ALA A 367 3.52 -29.37 -8.07
N VAL A 368 4.58 -30.06 -7.65
CA VAL A 368 4.66 -31.52 -7.59
C VAL A 368 4.50 -31.96 -6.13
N PRO A 369 3.57 -32.88 -5.81
CA PRO A 369 3.41 -33.37 -4.44
C PRO A 369 4.68 -34.08 -3.96
N LEU A 370 5.07 -33.80 -2.71
CA LEU A 370 6.19 -34.49 -2.07
C LEU A 370 5.74 -35.87 -1.54
N ALA A 371 6.32 -36.92 -2.08
CA ALA A 371 6.06 -38.29 -1.60
C ALA A 371 6.88 -38.54 -0.32
N THR A 372 6.22 -39.12 0.71
CA THR A 372 6.88 -39.48 1.99
C THR A 372 8.00 -40.50 1.81
N ALA A 373 7.88 -41.36 0.80
CA ALA A 373 8.89 -42.37 0.45
C ALA A 373 10.13 -41.81 -0.27
N GLY A 374 10.02 -40.57 -0.78
CA GLY A 374 11.07 -39.87 -1.52
C GLY A 374 10.58 -39.27 -2.84
N THR A 375 11.05 -38.13 -3.20
CA THR A 375 10.80 -37.45 -4.48
C THR A 375 12.13 -37.13 -5.14
N THR A 376 12.36 -37.66 -6.33
CA THR A 376 13.62 -37.45 -7.08
C THR A 376 13.67 -36.01 -7.62
N LEU A 377 14.75 -35.29 -7.34
CA LEU A 377 14.97 -33.91 -7.78
C LEU A 377 15.86 -33.80 -9.03
N GLY A 378 16.43 -34.92 -9.48
CA GLY A 378 17.43 -34.97 -10.55
C GLY A 378 18.87 -34.82 -10.06
N GLN A 379 19.84 -35.03 -10.96
CA GLN A 379 21.30 -34.91 -10.71
C GLN A 379 21.79 -35.72 -9.48
N GLY A 380 21.14 -36.85 -9.17
CA GLY A 380 21.53 -37.75 -8.08
C GLY A 380 20.98 -37.37 -6.70
N TRP A 381 20.05 -36.44 -6.62
CA TRP A 381 19.45 -35.98 -5.37
C TRP A 381 17.97 -36.39 -5.26
N GLU A 382 17.57 -36.72 -4.03
CA GLU A 382 16.21 -37.07 -3.64
C GLU A 382 15.85 -36.36 -2.33
N ILE A 383 14.64 -35.82 -2.23
CA ILE A 383 14.09 -35.28 -1.00
C ILE A 383 13.18 -36.33 -0.34
N HIS A 384 13.40 -36.62 0.93
CA HIS A 384 12.63 -37.63 1.68
C HIS A 384 12.22 -37.06 3.06
N ARG A 385 11.18 -37.62 3.62
CA ARG A 385 10.66 -37.23 4.93
C ARG A 385 11.31 -38.04 6.05
N THR A 386 11.84 -37.34 7.04
CA THR A 386 12.37 -37.93 8.28
C THR A 386 11.48 -37.58 9.47
N THR A 387 11.80 -38.07 10.65
CA THR A 387 11.08 -37.75 11.90
C THR A 387 11.18 -36.28 12.29
N VAL A 388 12.20 -35.55 11.80
CA VAL A 388 12.46 -34.13 12.11
C VAL A 388 12.05 -33.18 10.99
N GLY A 389 11.67 -33.68 9.80
CA GLY A 389 11.26 -32.89 8.66
C GLY A 389 11.75 -33.43 7.33
N TRP A 390 11.77 -32.60 6.29
CA TRP A 390 12.28 -32.98 4.97
C TRP A 390 13.82 -32.85 4.94
N GLN A 391 14.49 -33.80 4.33
CA GLN A 391 15.95 -33.80 4.15
C GLN A 391 16.33 -34.24 2.73
N LEU A 392 17.47 -33.79 2.25
CA LEU A 392 18.05 -34.22 0.99
C LEU A 392 18.97 -35.43 1.20
N ARG A 393 18.82 -36.44 0.32
CA ARG A 393 19.69 -37.61 0.27
C ARG A 393 20.20 -37.81 -1.14
N GLY A 394 21.47 -38.10 -1.27
CA GLY A 394 22.08 -38.37 -2.58
C GLY A 394 23.54 -37.89 -2.64
N ALA A 395 24.12 -38.11 -3.80
CA ALA A 395 25.47 -37.62 -4.14
C ALA A 395 25.43 -37.20 -5.61
N GLY A 396 25.80 -35.93 -5.88
CA GLY A 396 25.71 -35.36 -7.23
C GLY A 396 26.26 -33.95 -7.28
N ALA A 397 25.70 -33.12 -8.14
CA ALA A 397 26.06 -31.70 -8.24
C ALA A 397 25.88 -30.96 -6.90
N ALA A 398 26.62 -29.88 -6.70
CA ALA A 398 26.49 -29.04 -5.51
C ALA A 398 25.05 -28.56 -5.32
N VAL A 399 24.56 -28.57 -4.08
CA VAL A 399 23.22 -28.09 -3.73
C VAL A 399 23.35 -26.82 -2.91
N LEU A 400 22.60 -25.79 -3.31
CA LEU A 400 22.37 -24.59 -2.53
C LEU A 400 20.97 -24.62 -1.93
N VAL A 401 20.86 -24.29 -0.65
CA VAL A 401 19.62 -24.07 0.08
C VAL A 401 19.59 -22.62 0.51
N ASN A 402 18.61 -21.86 0.03
CA ASN A 402 18.53 -20.42 0.28
C ASN A 402 19.86 -19.70 -0.04
N ASP A 403 20.43 -20.00 -1.22
CA ASP A 403 21.72 -19.50 -1.73
C ASP A 403 22.95 -19.85 -0.86
N SER A 404 22.83 -20.75 0.11
CA SER A 404 23.92 -21.24 0.94
C SER A 404 24.18 -22.72 0.68
N PRO A 405 25.44 -23.22 0.75
CA PRO A 405 25.72 -24.63 0.57
C PRO A 405 24.95 -25.52 1.56
N LEU A 406 24.42 -26.64 1.06
CA LEU A 406 23.70 -27.62 1.88
C LEU A 406 24.58 -28.09 3.04
N GLN A 407 24.06 -28.00 4.27
CA GLN A 407 24.73 -28.52 5.47
C GLN A 407 24.36 -30.00 5.71
N PRO A 408 25.26 -30.80 6.31
CA PRO A 408 24.91 -32.16 6.73
C PRO A 408 23.68 -32.16 7.64
N ASP A 409 22.73 -33.09 7.39
CA ASP A 409 21.48 -33.26 8.14
C ASP A 409 20.55 -32.02 8.21
N GLN A 410 20.72 -31.08 7.28
CA GLN A 410 19.89 -29.88 7.22
C GLN A 410 18.41 -30.24 7.01
N VAL A 411 17.55 -29.75 7.91
CA VAL A 411 16.09 -29.92 7.82
C VAL A 411 15.52 -28.80 6.97
N LEU A 412 14.72 -29.19 5.98
CA LEU A 412 14.05 -28.32 5.03
C LEU A 412 12.57 -28.17 5.40
N GLY A 413 11.99 -27.00 5.12
CA GLY A 413 10.59 -26.68 5.37
C GLY A 413 9.96 -25.82 4.31
N GLY A 414 8.69 -25.48 4.48
CA GLY A 414 7.99 -24.56 3.60
C GLY A 414 8.69 -23.20 3.52
N GLY A 415 8.87 -22.72 2.28
CA GLY A 415 9.59 -21.49 1.98
C GLY A 415 11.05 -21.66 1.58
N ASP A 416 11.69 -22.82 1.86
CA ASP A 416 13.07 -23.03 1.45
C ASP A 416 13.18 -23.18 -0.08
N SER A 417 14.19 -22.51 -0.66
CA SER A 417 14.58 -22.66 -2.07
C SER A 417 15.78 -23.61 -2.21
N LEU A 418 15.78 -24.41 -3.27
CA LEU A 418 16.82 -25.39 -3.58
C LEU A 418 17.31 -25.15 -5.01
N ARG A 419 18.63 -25.16 -5.19
CA ARG A 419 19.26 -25.17 -6.52
C ARG A 419 20.31 -26.28 -6.58
N ILE A 420 20.19 -27.15 -7.59
CA ILE A 420 21.08 -28.30 -7.78
C ILE A 420 21.93 -28.04 -9.02
N GLY A 421 23.24 -27.82 -8.85
CA GLY A 421 24.13 -27.40 -9.95
C GLY A 421 23.61 -26.18 -10.69
N ASP A 422 23.63 -26.22 -12.02
CA ASP A 422 23.08 -25.16 -12.89
C ASP A 422 21.60 -25.34 -13.21
N GLY A 423 20.89 -26.17 -12.43
CA GLY A 423 19.47 -26.45 -12.62
C GLY A 423 18.56 -25.29 -12.20
N PRO A 424 17.25 -25.37 -12.54
CA PRO A 424 16.28 -24.38 -12.14
C PRO A 424 16.11 -24.34 -10.61
N GLU A 425 15.68 -23.21 -10.10
CA GLU A 425 15.33 -23.06 -8.70
C GLU A 425 14.04 -23.88 -8.39
N LEU A 426 14.11 -24.66 -7.33
CA LEU A 426 13.00 -25.46 -6.80
C LEU A 426 12.61 -24.85 -5.45
N ARG A 427 11.32 -24.74 -5.15
CA ARG A 427 10.85 -24.15 -3.88
C ARG A 427 9.91 -25.10 -3.14
N LEU A 428 10.16 -25.27 -1.85
CA LEU A 428 9.27 -26.04 -0.98
C LEU A 428 8.08 -25.17 -0.57
N ILE A 429 6.86 -25.64 -0.83
CA ILE A 429 5.62 -24.91 -0.54
C ILE A 429 4.62 -25.81 0.22
N GLU A 430 3.72 -25.17 0.94
CA GLU A 430 2.54 -25.81 1.51
C GLU A 430 1.34 -25.51 0.60
N VAL A 431 0.66 -26.57 0.16
CA VAL A 431 -0.60 -26.44 -0.59
C VAL A 431 -1.72 -26.97 0.31
N ALA A 432 -2.64 -26.09 0.68
CA ALA A 432 -3.82 -26.51 1.45
C ALA A 432 -4.73 -27.41 0.62
N PRO A 433 -5.28 -28.51 1.18
CA PRO A 433 -6.24 -29.32 0.47
C PRO A 433 -7.48 -28.48 0.11
N GLN A 434 -7.88 -28.53 -1.16
CA GLN A 434 -9.16 -27.93 -1.57
C GLN A 434 -10.29 -28.65 -0.80
N ARG A 435 -11.08 -27.87 -0.07
CA ARG A 435 -12.32 -28.33 0.59
C ARG A 435 -13.46 -28.36 -0.40
#